data_507e2c965504a4608139b5ca17d8785e
#
_entry.id   507e2c965504a4608139b5ca17d8785e
#
_cell.length_a   1.000
_cell.length_b   1.000
_cell.length_c   1.000
_cell.angle_alpha   90.00
_cell.angle_beta   90.00
_cell.angle_gamma   90.00
#
_symmetry.space_group_name_H-M   'P 1'
#
loop_
_entity.id
_entity.type
_entity.pdbx_description
1 polymer ?
#
loop_
_entity_poly.entity_id
_entity_poly.type
_entity_poly.pdbx_seq_one_letter_code
_entity_poly.pdbx_strand_id
1 'polypeptide(L)'
;MSHTRLIIKYIFKSIVLHGGTHAREWISPITMVNMARRLVEGFRAGGEEAKYLEDVTWYITIVVNPDGYWRTYWGDRLWRKTTNIFTPGVCMGVDSNRNWDANWSGPGASGNSCDDTYYGTTVFSEKETRFAADFIRGPVPY
;
A
#
# COMPACT_ATOMS: atom_id res chain seq x y z
N MET A 1 -10.41 -20.63 47.06
CA MET A 1 -9.94 -19.30 46.69
C MET A 1 -9.81 -19.28 45.15
N SER A 2 -10.78 -18.71 44.50
CA SER A 2 -10.85 -18.65 43.01
C SER A 2 -9.95 -17.54 42.51
N HIS A 3 -8.91 -17.88 41.74
CA HIS A 3 -8.06 -16.91 41.07
C HIS A 3 -8.74 -16.51 39.77
N THR A 4 -9.51 -15.44 39.81
CA THR A 4 -10.04 -14.79 38.59
C THR A 4 -8.86 -14.14 37.86
N ARG A 5 -8.33 -14.79 36.83
CA ARG A 5 -7.37 -14.19 35.88
C ARG A 5 -8.08 -13.11 35.12
N LEU A 6 -7.79 -11.86 35.42
CA LEU A 6 -8.19 -10.73 34.58
C LEU A 6 -7.41 -10.83 33.25
N ILE A 7 -8.08 -11.29 32.20
CA ILE A 7 -7.53 -11.23 30.82
C ILE A 7 -7.76 -9.80 30.35
N ILE A 8 -6.75 -8.93 30.52
CA ILE A 8 -6.75 -7.62 29.89
C ILE A 8 -6.52 -7.85 28.39
N LYS A 9 -7.59 -7.77 27.61
CA LYS A 9 -7.53 -7.84 26.16
C LYS A 9 -7.04 -6.46 25.67
N TYR A 10 -5.73 -6.33 25.45
CA TYR A 10 -5.19 -5.15 24.80
C TYR A 10 -5.72 -5.11 23.36
N ILE A 11 -6.62 -4.17 23.08
CA ILE A 11 -7.04 -3.86 21.71
C ILE A 11 -5.96 -2.97 21.12
N PHE A 12 -5.01 -3.56 20.41
CA PHE A 12 -4.01 -2.79 19.67
C PHE A 12 -4.71 -2.12 18.48
N LYS A 13 -4.74 -0.81 18.48
CA LYS A 13 -5.16 -0.04 17.30
C LYS A 13 -4.00 -0.02 16.31
N SER A 14 -4.31 -0.28 15.05
CA SER A 14 -3.31 -0.25 13.99
C SER A 14 -3.75 0.68 12.86
N ILE A 15 -2.78 1.42 12.32
CA ILE A 15 -2.96 2.24 11.13
C ILE A 15 -2.02 1.72 10.04
N VAL A 16 -2.58 1.43 8.87
CA VAL A 16 -1.82 1.01 7.71
C VAL A 16 -1.85 2.13 6.67
N LEU A 17 -0.68 2.61 6.28
CA LEU A 17 -0.51 3.63 5.25
C LEU A 17 0.26 3.04 4.08
N HIS A 18 -0.24 3.27 2.87
CA HIS A 18 0.40 2.83 1.63
C HIS A 18 0.73 4.04 0.75
N GLY A 19 1.99 4.14 0.35
CA GLY A 19 2.47 5.10 -0.64
C GLY A 19 2.96 4.41 -1.92
N GLY A 20 3.12 5.18 -3.00
CA GLY A 20 3.74 4.72 -4.22
C GLY A 20 2.99 3.59 -4.95
N THR A 21 1.66 3.57 -4.90
CA THR A 21 0.83 2.65 -5.68
C THR A 21 0.96 2.92 -7.16
N HIS A 22 0.86 4.20 -7.57
CA HIS A 22 1.10 4.60 -8.95
C HIS A 22 2.50 5.17 -9.09
N ALA A 23 3.26 4.63 -10.01
CA ALA A 23 4.69 4.88 -10.16
C ALA A 23 5.06 6.36 -10.35
N ARG A 24 4.28 7.11 -11.12
CA ARG A 24 4.53 8.54 -11.46
C ARG A 24 4.26 9.52 -10.33
N GLU A 25 3.55 9.09 -9.29
CA GLU A 25 3.11 9.95 -8.18
C GLU A 25 4.19 10.05 -7.10
N TRP A 26 5.33 10.63 -7.42
CA TRP A 26 6.52 10.70 -6.58
C TRP A 26 6.31 11.37 -5.24
N ILE A 27 5.30 12.26 -5.15
CA ILE A 27 4.96 12.93 -3.88
C ILE A 27 4.49 11.91 -2.82
N SER A 28 3.86 10.81 -3.23
CA SER A 28 3.32 9.81 -2.32
C SER A 28 4.41 9.11 -1.48
N PRO A 29 5.47 8.51 -2.06
CA PRO A 29 6.60 7.97 -1.29
C PRO A 29 7.27 8.99 -0.38
N ILE A 30 7.48 10.22 -0.88
CA ILE A 30 8.10 11.30 -0.11
C ILE A 30 7.23 11.65 1.11
N THR A 31 5.92 11.68 0.95
CA THR A 31 4.98 11.92 2.05
C THR A 31 5.08 10.82 3.11
N MET A 32 5.15 9.54 2.71
CA MET A 32 5.30 8.42 3.65
C MET A 32 6.58 8.53 4.47
N VAL A 33 7.72 8.82 3.83
CA VAL A 33 9.00 9.03 4.53
C VAL A 33 8.91 10.20 5.50
N ASN A 34 8.34 11.33 5.08
CA ASN A 34 8.23 12.50 5.96
C ASN A 34 7.30 12.25 7.14
N MET A 35 6.19 11.53 6.95
CA MET A 35 5.30 11.14 8.05
C MET A 35 6.02 10.25 9.06
N ALA A 36 6.69 9.20 8.60
CA ALA A 36 7.46 8.30 9.47
C ALA A 36 8.53 9.07 10.25
N ARG A 37 9.28 9.96 9.58
CA ARG A 37 10.28 10.81 10.21
C ARG A 37 9.67 11.70 11.30
N ARG A 38 8.58 12.42 10.98
CA ARG A 38 7.93 13.34 11.95
C ARG A 38 7.37 12.60 13.15
N LEU A 39 6.76 11.42 12.97
CA LEU A 39 6.29 10.59 14.08
C LEU A 39 7.44 10.22 15.02
N VAL A 40 8.57 9.75 14.47
CA VAL A 40 9.74 9.34 15.27
C VAL A 40 10.41 10.54 15.95
N GLU A 41 10.60 11.64 15.23
CA GLU A 41 11.21 12.87 15.79
C GLU A 41 10.33 13.47 16.88
N GLY A 42 9.01 13.56 16.66
CA GLY A 42 8.05 14.06 17.66
C GLY A 42 8.00 13.18 18.91
N PHE A 43 8.02 11.86 18.75
CA PHE A 43 8.12 10.92 19.88
C PHE A 43 9.38 11.16 20.70
N ARG A 44 10.54 11.26 20.05
CA ARG A 44 11.84 11.50 20.72
C ARG A 44 11.88 12.85 21.43
N ALA A 45 11.21 13.85 20.91
CA ALA A 45 11.12 15.16 21.52
C ALA A 45 10.14 15.25 22.70
N GLY A 46 9.34 14.20 22.95
CA GLY A 46 8.29 14.19 23.96
C GLY A 46 7.14 15.16 23.64
N GLY A 47 6.91 15.46 22.36
CA GLY A 47 5.82 16.31 21.88
C GLY A 47 4.46 15.63 21.90
N GLU A 48 3.44 16.31 21.41
CA GLU A 48 2.08 15.74 21.32
C GLU A 48 2.01 14.52 20.41
N GLU A 49 2.91 14.45 19.43
CA GLU A 49 3.04 13.31 18.50
C GLU A 49 3.41 12.01 19.21
N ALA A 50 4.02 12.07 20.40
CA ALA A 50 4.34 10.89 21.20
C ALA A 50 3.09 10.04 21.47
N LYS A 51 1.96 10.67 21.72
CA LYS A 51 0.67 9.98 21.98
C LYS A 51 0.22 9.11 20.80
N TYR A 52 0.56 9.50 19.57
CA TYR A 52 0.19 8.72 18.38
C TYR A 52 0.98 7.42 18.26
N LEU A 53 2.12 7.30 18.93
CA LEU A 53 2.95 6.08 18.93
C LEU A 53 2.77 5.22 20.18
N GLU A 54 2.22 5.77 21.26
CA GLU A 54 1.97 5.02 22.49
C GLU A 54 0.79 4.06 22.37
N ASP A 55 -0.29 4.51 21.72
CA ASP A 55 -1.56 3.78 21.66
C ASP A 55 -1.84 3.11 20.32
N VAL A 56 -1.02 3.37 19.30
CA VAL A 56 -1.27 2.94 17.91
C VAL A 56 -0.01 2.37 17.28
N THR A 57 -0.14 1.19 16.68
CA THR A 57 0.90 0.64 15.80
C THR A 57 0.75 1.16 14.39
N TRP A 58 1.81 1.72 13.84
CA TRP A 58 1.85 2.27 12.49
C TRP A 58 2.60 1.35 11.55
N TYR A 59 1.95 0.94 10.48
CA TYR A 59 2.56 0.21 9.37
C TYR A 59 2.63 1.14 8.17
N ILE A 60 3.82 1.52 7.75
CA ILE A 60 4.02 2.50 6.67
C ILE A 60 4.78 1.83 5.52
N THR A 61 4.08 1.56 4.42
CA THR A 61 4.68 1.10 3.18
C THR A 61 5.01 2.31 2.31
N ILE A 62 6.29 2.54 2.08
CA ILE A 62 6.77 3.72 1.36
C ILE A 62 6.45 3.62 -0.14
N VAL A 63 6.72 2.45 -0.75
CA VAL A 63 6.50 2.20 -2.18
C VAL A 63 5.86 0.82 -2.35
N VAL A 64 4.59 0.78 -2.74
CA VAL A 64 3.87 -0.47 -3.03
C VAL A 64 4.29 -1.04 -4.38
N ASN A 65 4.55 -0.18 -5.37
CA ASN A 65 4.94 -0.55 -6.73
C ASN A 65 6.39 -0.15 -7.02
N PRO A 66 7.39 -0.88 -6.49
CA PRO A 66 8.79 -0.51 -6.62
C PRO A 66 9.31 -0.62 -8.06
N ASP A 67 8.86 -1.61 -8.81
CA ASP A 67 9.29 -1.83 -10.19
C ASP A 67 8.77 -0.74 -11.13
N GLY A 68 7.50 -0.36 -10.98
CA GLY A 68 6.94 0.79 -11.69
C GLY A 68 7.63 2.09 -11.31
N TYR A 69 7.89 2.30 -10.00
CA TYR A 69 8.61 3.47 -9.53
C TYR A 69 10.03 3.55 -10.12
N TRP A 70 10.77 2.43 -10.13
CA TRP A 70 12.08 2.34 -10.78
C TRP A 70 12.04 2.68 -12.26
N ARG A 71 11.00 2.19 -12.98
CA ARG A 71 10.80 2.50 -14.40
C ARG A 71 10.69 4.00 -14.67
N THR A 72 10.14 4.79 -13.74
CA THR A 72 10.01 6.25 -13.91
C THR A 72 11.34 7.01 -13.90
N TYR A 73 12.43 6.39 -13.45
CA TYR A 73 13.77 7.00 -13.47
C TYR A 73 14.50 6.77 -14.80
N TRP A 74 14.33 5.60 -15.39
CA TRP A 74 15.17 5.16 -16.53
C TRP A 74 14.39 4.93 -17.82
N GLY A 75 13.07 4.98 -17.76
CA GLY A 75 12.20 4.75 -18.90
C GLY A 75 11.18 5.89 -19.07
N ASP A 76 9.95 5.62 -18.73
CA ASP A 76 8.84 6.57 -18.84
C ASP A 76 8.53 7.23 -17.50
N ARG A 77 8.88 8.53 -17.36
CA ARG A 77 8.61 9.33 -16.16
C ARG A 77 7.12 9.35 -15.76
N LEU A 78 6.24 9.22 -16.73
CA LEU A 78 4.79 9.25 -16.52
C LEU A 78 4.17 7.86 -16.41
N TRP A 79 4.99 6.80 -16.27
CA TRP A 79 4.52 5.45 -16.03
C TRP A 79 3.66 5.37 -14.76
N ARG A 80 2.50 4.70 -14.87
CA ARG A 80 1.54 4.59 -13.77
C ARG A 80 1.46 3.17 -13.17
N LYS A 81 1.35 2.15 -14.03
CA LYS A 81 0.99 0.78 -13.72
C LYS A 81 2.14 -0.03 -13.09
N THR A 82 1.88 -1.29 -12.72
CA THR A 82 2.90 -2.29 -12.45
C THR A 82 3.73 -2.55 -13.73
N THR A 83 4.74 -3.42 -13.65
CA THR A 83 5.57 -3.77 -14.82
C THR A 83 5.38 -5.21 -15.27
N ASN A 84 4.36 -5.90 -14.79
CA ASN A 84 4.10 -7.28 -15.14
C ASN A 84 3.79 -7.43 -16.64
N ILE A 85 4.37 -8.45 -17.27
CA ILE A 85 4.19 -8.79 -18.69
C ILE A 85 3.43 -10.10 -18.75
N PHE A 86 2.14 -10.03 -19.07
CA PHE A 86 1.29 -11.22 -19.18
C PHE A 86 1.46 -11.92 -20.52
N THR A 87 1.64 -11.14 -21.60
CA THR A 87 1.80 -11.66 -22.96
C THR A 87 2.84 -10.81 -23.69
N PRO A 88 3.90 -11.42 -24.25
CA PRO A 88 4.87 -10.70 -25.07
C PRO A 88 4.21 -9.97 -26.23
N GLY A 89 4.59 -8.72 -26.46
CA GLY A 89 4.05 -7.89 -27.55
C GLY A 89 2.75 -7.16 -27.22
N VAL A 90 2.20 -7.34 -26.02
CA VAL A 90 1.03 -6.61 -25.51
C VAL A 90 1.50 -5.56 -24.49
N CYS A 91 0.67 -4.55 -24.22
CA CYS A 91 0.98 -3.54 -23.22
C CYS A 91 1.16 -4.16 -21.84
N MET A 92 2.19 -3.71 -21.11
CA MET A 92 2.53 -4.23 -19.80
C MET A 92 1.78 -3.52 -18.67
N GLY A 93 1.68 -4.21 -17.55
CA GLY A 93 1.28 -3.69 -16.26
C GLY A 93 -0.22 -3.53 -16.08
N VAL A 94 -0.59 -3.43 -14.82
CA VAL A 94 -1.96 -3.29 -14.31
C VAL A 94 -2.01 -2.07 -13.39
N ASP A 95 -3.12 -1.36 -13.36
CA ASP A 95 -3.39 -0.37 -12.34
C ASP A 95 -3.67 -1.07 -11.00
N SER A 96 -2.70 -1.02 -10.10
CA SER A 96 -2.82 -1.66 -8.77
C SER A 96 -4.05 -1.18 -8.00
N ASN A 97 -4.52 0.06 -8.24
CA ASN A 97 -5.71 0.61 -7.63
C ASN A 97 -7.02 0.25 -8.37
N ARG A 98 -6.94 -0.69 -9.31
CA ARG A 98 -8.09 -1.33 -10.00
C ARG A 98 -8.07 -2.84 -9.85
N ASN A 99 -7.06 -3.40 -9.19
CA ASN A 99 -6.83 -4.84 -9.11
C ASN A 99 -7.28 -5.47 -7.77
N TRP A 100 -7.99 -4.70 -6.94
CA TRP A 100 -8.58 -5.16 -5.69
C TRP A 100 -9.92 -5.86 -5.91
N ASP A 101 -10.35 -6.69 -4.95
CA ASP A 101 -11.63 -7.40 -4.98
C ASP A 101 -12.85 -6.47 -4.74
N ALA A 102 -12.62 -5.25 -4.37
CA ALA A 102 -13.67 -4.26 -4.19
C ALA A 102 -14.06 -3.63 -5.55
N ASN A 103 -15.25 -3.97 -6.06
CA ASN A 103 -15.80 -3.44 -7.32
C ASN A 103 -14.88 -3.64 -8.53
N TRP A 104 -14.22 -4.80 -8.62
CA TRP A 104 -13.32 -5.15 -9.70
C TRP A 104 -14.06 -5.11 -11.05
N SER A 105 -13.39 -4.60 -12.08
CA SER A 105 -13.95 -4.34 -13.42
C SER A 105 -15.14 -3.37 -13.47
N GLY A 106 -15.41 -2.65 -12.39
CA GLY A 106 -16.49 -1.68 -12.30
C GLY A 106 -16.21 -0.36 -13.02
N PRO A 107 -17.12 0.61 -12.89
CA PRO A 107 -16.96 1.93 -13.53
C PRO A 107 -15.63 2.60 -13.23
N GLY A 108 -14.97 3.15 -14.24
CA GLY A 108 -13.65 3.80 -14.13
C GLY A 108 -12.46 2.82 -14.22
N ALA A 109 -12.70 1.53 -14.48
CA ALA A 109 -11.69 0.54 -14.82
C ALA A 109 -11.79 0.12 -16.30
N SER A 110 -10.69 -0.32 -16.90
CA SER A 110 -10.62 -0.77 -18.29
C SER A 110 -10.18 -2.22 -18.41
N GLY A 111 -10.80 -2.96 -19.32
CA GLY A 111 -10.37 -4.31 -19.75
C GLY A 111 -9.26 -4.30 -20.81
N ASN A 112 -8.88 -3.13 -21.33
CA ASN A 112 -7.81 -2.99 -22.31
C ASN A 112 -6.46 -2.85 -21.59
N SER A 113 -5.54 -3.79 -21.84
CA SER A 113 -4.21 -3.80 -21.21
C SER A 113 -3.35 -2.58 -21.52
N CYS A 114 -3.68 -1.82 -22.58
CA CYS A 114 -2.95 -0.61 -22.95
C CYS A 114 -3.42 0.64 -22.19
N ASP A 115 -4.54 0.58 -21.51
CA ASP A 115 -5.05 1.72 -20.75
C ASP A 115 -4.38 1.85 -19.38
N ASP A 116 -4.24 3.08 -18.91
CA ASP A 116 -3.70 3.42 -17.59
C ASP A 116 -4.55 2.86 -16.42
N THR A 117 -5.83 2.55 -16.68
CA THR A 117 -6.79 2.03 -15.70
C THR A 117 -7.09 0.54 -15.88
N TYR A 118 -6.21 -0.20 -16.54
CA TYR A 118 -6.38 -1.63 -16.76
C TYR A 118 -6.43 -2.39 -15.44
N TYR A 119 -7.50 -3.17 -15.21
CA TYR A 119 -7.77 -3.85 -13.94
C TYR A 119 -7.09 -5.23 -13.80
N GLY A 120 -6.37 -5.70 -14.83
CA GLY A 120 -5.71 -7.01 -14.79
C GLY A 120 -6.58 -8.16 -15.26
N THR A 121 -6.01 -9.37 -15.28
CA THR A 121 -6.69 -10.59 -15.74
C THR A 121 -7.65 -11.17 -14.71
N THR A 122 -7.36 -10.96 -13.43
CA THR A 122 -8.18 -11.38 -12.27
C THR A 122 -7.98 -10.40 -11.14
N VAL A 123 -8.84 -10.45 -10.13
CA VAL A 123 -8.59 -9.79 -8.83
C VAL A 123 -7.26 -10.27 -8.26
N PHE A 124 -6.49 -9.36 -7.70
CA PHE A 124 -5.17 -9.65 -7.10
C PHE A 124 -4.20 -10.38 -8.05
N SER A 125 -4.30 -10.16 -9.37
CA SER A 125 -3.33 -10.68 -10.33
C SER A 125 -1.92 -10.15 -10.08
N GLU A 126 -1.81 -8.93 -9.57
CA GLU A 126 -0.54 -8.28 -9.28
C GLU A 126 0.01 -8.68 -7.91
N LYS A 127 1.31 -8.94 -7.85
CA LYS A 127 2.01 -9.29 -6.61
C LYS A 127 1.91 -8.17 -5.59
N GLU A 128 2.06 -6.93 -6.04
CA GLU A 128 1.99 -5.72 -5.25
C GLU A 128 0.64 -5.58 -4.54
N THR A 129 -0.44 -5.77 -5.27
CA THR A 129 -1.81 -5.70 -4.73
C THR A 129 -2.08 -6.87 -3.79
N ARG A 130 -1.67 -8.08 -4.19
CA ARG A 130 -1.87 -9.29 -3.37
C ARG A 130 -1.11 -9.20 -2.05
N PHE A 131 0.18 -8.84 -2.06
CA PHE A 131 0.96 -8.70 -0.83
C PHE A 131 0.41 -7.61 0.09
N ALA A 132 -0.05 -6.48 -0.47
CA ALA A 132 -0.69 -5.44 0.32
C ALA A 132 -2.00 -5.95 0.97
N ALA A 133 -2.82 -6.69 0.22
CA ALA A 133 -4.06 -7.28 0.74
C ALA A 133 -3.78 -8.34 1.81
N ASP A 134 -2.83 -9.24 1.58
CA ASP A 134 -2.44 -10.29 2.52
C ASP A 134 -1.89 -9.69 3.81
N PHE A 135 -1.08 -8.62 3.71
CA PHE A 135 -0.58 -7.91 4.88
C PHE A 135 -1.72 -7.30 5.71
N ILE A 136 -2.70 -6.67 5.07
CA ILE A 136 -3.85 -6.07 5.78
C ILE A 136 -4.72 -7.16 6.42
N ARG A 137 -4.89 -8.30 5.78
CA ARG A 137 -5.75 -9.40 6.25
C ARG A 137 -5.08 -10.32 7.29
N GLY A 138 -3.75 -10.44 7.26
CA GLY A 138 -3.01 -11.47 7.97
C GLY A 138 -2.39 -11.05 9.31
N PRO A 139 -1.32 -10.24 9.34
CA PRO A 139 -0.58 -9.98 10.58
C PRO A 139 -1.08 -8.77 11.38
N VAL A 140 -2.01 -7.98 10.83
CA VAL A 140 -2.59 -6.86 11.59
C VAL A 140 -3.61 -7.41 12.56
N PRO A 141 -3.37 -7.42 13.88
CA PRO A 141 -4.37 -7.83 14.84
C PRO A 141 -5.57 -6.89 14.74
N TYR A 142 -6.74 -7.44 14.49
CA TYR A 142 -8.01 -6.70 14.49
C TYR A 142 -8.39 -6.29 15.91
#